data_81bcf1b3764fb3c1221cb59b5763e97f
#
_entry.id   81bcf1b3764fb3c1221cb59b5763e97f
#
_cell.length_a   1.000
_cell.length_b   1.000
_cell.length_c   1.000
_cell.angle_alpha   90.00
_cell.angle_beta   90.00
_cell.angle_gamma   90.00
#
_symmetry.space_group_name_H-M   'P 1'
#
loop_
_entity.id
_entity.type
_entity.pdbx_description
1 polymer ?
#
loop_
_entity_poly.entity_id
_entity_poly.type
_entity_poly.pdbx_seq_one_letter_code
_entity_poly.pdbx_strand_id
1 'polypeptide(L)'
;MPKSEKEVLNDIQNYFRRINRYRKSHGMPRAKYIYVIECSSSGNWHWHGIMSGMNRNIAEELWGHGDFTNANRFQPTAQTGGEAFAKYISKKPMGKRRWNCSKNLKQPTVKTKSSGYTRRGIARIARERADDTRYWERKYKGYNLVSVTPVYNEFNGWWYIYVKMYRDTRGINSNERKQSNMSVLHK
;
A
#
# COMPACT_ATOMS: atom_id res chain seq x y z
N MET A 1 0.26 -26.48 -10.43
CA MET A 1 -0.28 -25.10 -10.33
C MET A 1 -1.72 -25.15 -9.84
N PRO A 2 -2.17 -24.21 -8.97
CA PRO A 2 -3.57 -24.21 -8.50
C PRO A 2 -4.54 -24.05 -9.68
N LYS A 3 -5.59 -24.87 -9.66
CA LYS A 3 -6.60 -24.91 -10.74
C LYS A 3 -7.80 -23.98 -10.46
N SER A 4 -7.87 -23.41 -9.26
CA SER A 4 -8.98 -22.58 -8.84
C SER A 4 -8.56 -21.49 -7.84
N GLU A 5 -9.36 -20.41 -7.75
CA GLU A 5 -9.20 -19.38 -6.74
C GLU A 5 -9.18 -19.96 -5.30
N LYS A 6 -10.01 -20.96 -5.04
CA LYS A 6 -10.11 -21.61 -3.71
C LYS A 6 -8.82 -22.31 -3.33
N GLU A 7 -8.17 -22.99 -4.27
CA GLU A 7 -6.90 -23.67 -4.03
C GLU A 7 -5.80 -22.67 -3.73
N VAL A 8 -5.67 -21.62 -4.54
CA VAL A 8 -4.70 -20.54 -4.31
C VAL A 8 -4.92 -19.87 -2.95
N LEU A 9 -6.16 -19.63 -2.57
CA LEU A 9 -6.47 -19.06 -1.25
C LEU A 9 -6.00 -19.98 -0.11
N ASN A 10 -6.22 -21.28 -0.24
CA ASN A 10 -5.77 -22.25 0.75
C ASN A 10 -4.24 -22.30 0.84
N ASP A 11 -3.56 -22.27 -0.29
CA ASP A 11 -2.09 -22.26 -0.35
C ASP A 11 -1.53 -21.01 0.32
N ILE A 12 -2.08 -19.83 0.03
CA ILE A 12 -1.69 -18.57 0.66
C ILE A 12 -1.94 -18.60 2.17
N GLN A 13 -3.10 -19.12 2.61
CA GLN A 13 -3.39 -19.23 4.03
C GLN A 13 -2.42 -20.17 4.75
N ASN A 14 -2.10 -21.31 4.15
CA ASN A 14 -1.12 -22.24 4.67
C ASN A 14 0.28 -21.62 4.71
N TYR A 15 0.65 -20.88 3.67
CA TYR A 15 1.90 -20.13 3.64
C TYR A 15 2.01 -19.16 4.80
N PHE A 16 1.02 -18.30 5.03
CA PHE A 16 1.07 -17.37 6.16
C PHE A 16 0.96 -18.04 7.53
N ARG A 17 0.40 -19.26 7.62
CA ARG A 17 0.50 -20.08 8.84
C ARG A 17 1.95 -20.55 9.07
N ARG A 18 2.66 -21.00 8.04
CA ARG A 18 4.08 -21.40 8.11
C ARG A 18 4.96 -20.20 8.46
N ILE A 19 4.77 -19.08 7.79
CA ILE A 19 5.45 -17.80 8.09
C ILE A 19 5.26 -17.40 9.56
N ASN A 20 4.04 -17.43 10.05
CA ASN A 20 3.76 -17.02 11.44
C ASN A 20 4.31 -18.02 12.46
N ARG A 21 4.38 -19.31 12.14
CA ARG A 21 5.04 -20.32 12.99
C ARG A 21 6.54 -20.06 13.08
N TYR A 22 7.19 -19.85 11.93
CA TYR A 22 8.60 -19.49 11.87
C TYR A 22 8.88 -18.21 12.67
N ARG A 23 8.09 -17.16 12.44
CA ARG A 23 8.25 -15.88 13.14
C ARG A 23 8.11 -16.04 14.66
N LYS A 24 7.15 -16.84 15.12
CA LYS A 24 6.94 -17.12 16.54
C LYS A 24 8.17 -17.85 17.15
N SER A 25 8.73 -18.85 16.49
CA SER A 25 9.90 -19.58 16.98
C SER A 25 11.18 -18.74 17.03
N HIS A 26 11.21 -17.61 16.29
CA HIS A 26 12.33 -16.67 16.26
C HIS A 26 12.06 -15.36 16.99
N GLY A 27 11.06 -15.32 17.89
CA GLY A 27 10.73 -14.12 18.68
C GLY A 27 10.23 -12.93 17.85
N MET A 28 9.81 -13.16 16.61
CA MET A 28 9.34 -12.10 15.71
C MET A 28 7.82 -11.87 15.86
N PRO A 29 7.34 -10.63 15.71
CA PRO A 29 5.90 -10.37 15.74
C PRO A 29 5.21 -11.03 14.54
N ARG A 30 3.89 -11.31 14.67
CA ARG A 30 3.09 -11.87 13.58
C ARG A 30 3.22 -11.03 12.31
N ALA A 31 3.30 -11.72 11.17
CA ALA A 31 3.40 -11.07 9.87
C ALA A 31 2.20 -10.15 9.62
N LYS A 32 2.49 -8.96 9.11
CA LYS A 32 1.51 -8.07 8.48
C LYS A 32 1.63 -8.28 6.99
N TYR A 33 0.51 -8.43 6.30
CA TYR A 33 0.53 -8.66 4.86
C TYR A 33 -0.73 -8.13 4.18
N ILE A 34 -0.59 -7.86 2.89
CA ILE A 34 -1.68 -7.59 1.95
C ILE A 34 -1.35 -8.33 0.66
N TYR A 35 -2.34 -8.94 0.02
CA TYR A 35 -2.17 -9.64 -1.25
C TYR A 35 -3.41 -9.55 -2.15
N VAL A 36 -3.18 -9.75 -3.43
CA VAL A 36 -4.20 -9.93 -4.48
C VAL A 36 -3.98 -11.25 -5.17
N ILE A 37 -5.05 -11.81 -5.71
CA ILE A 37 -5.02 -13.03 -6.53
C ILE A 37 -5.40 -12.63 -7.94
N GLU A 38 -4.64 -13.14 -8.90
CA GLU A 38 -4.85 -12.91 -10.31
C GLU A 38 -4.90 -14.24 -11.05
N CYS A 39 -5.65 -14.28 -12.15
CA CYS A 39 -5.63 -15.37 -13.10
C CYS A 39 -5.12 -14.83 -14.42
N SER A 40 -4.08 -15.44 -14.99
CA SER A 40 -3.57 -15.05 -16.30
C SER A 40 -4.58 -15.42 -17.40
N SER A 41 -4.42 -14.84 -18.58
CA SER A 41 -5.20 -15.22 -19.77
C SER A 41 -5.08 -16.71 -20.14
N SER A 42 -3.97 -17.34 -19.75
CA SER A 42 -3.73 -18.80 -19.88
C SER A 42 -4.37 -19.65 -18.79
N GLY A 43 -5.17 -19.05 -17.89
CA GLY A 43 -5.83 -19.77 -16.79
C GLY A 43 -4.96 -20.07 -15.57
N ASN A 44 -3.74 -19.56 -15.54
CA ASN A 44 -2.82 -19.78 -14.41
C ASN A 44 -3.11 -18.83 -13.26
N TRP A 45 -3.49 -19.38 -12.13
CA TRP A 45 -3.72 -18.63 -10.90
C TRP A 45 -2.40 -18.31 -10.21
N HIS A 46 -2.23 -17.06 -9.83
CA HIS A 46 -1.05 -16.56 -9.11
C HIS A 46 -1.46 -15.45 -8.15
N TRP A 47 -0.54 -15.06 -7.28
CA TRP A 47 -0.79 -14.01 -6.32
C TRP A 47 0.41 -13.08 -6.17
N HIS A 48 0.12 -11.84 -5.81
CA HIS A 48 1.10 -10.83 -5.51
C HIS A 48 0.82 -10.24 -4.15
N GLY A 49 1.85 -9.97 -3.36
CA GLY A 49 1.64 -9.43 -2.03
C GLY A 49 2.83 -8.69 -1.46
N ILE A 50 2.56 -7.94 -0.41
CA ILE A 50 3.59 -7.37 0.47
C ILE A 50 3.40 -7.96 1.85
N MET A 51 4.49 -8.29 2.52
CA MET A 51 4.48 -8.69 3.91
C MET A 51 5.58 -7.98 4.71
N SER A 52 5.44 -7.98 6.04
CA SER A 52 6.51 -7.51 6.92
C SER A 52 7.78 -8.34 6.73
N GLY A 53 8.94 -7.64 6.72
CA GLY A 53 10.23 -8.21 6.34
C GLY A 53 10.64 -9.45 7.12
N MET A 54 11.28 -10.36 6.42
CA MET A 54 12.01 -11.52 6.94
C MET A 54 13.11 -11.90 5.95
N ASN A 55 13.89 -12.91 6.27
CA ASN A 55 14.88 -13.42 5.33
C ASN A 55 14.20 -13.91 4.04
N ARG A 56 14.72 -13.46 2.90
CA ARG A 56 14.17 -13.75 1.58
C ARG A 56 14.13 -15.25 1.29
N ASN A 57 15.27 -15.93 1.49
CA ASN A 57 15.38 -17.35 1.15
C ASN A 57 14.41 -18.20 1.98
N ILE A 58 14.26 -17.87 3.27
CA ILE A 58 13.28 -18.51 4.15
C ILE A 58 11.84 -18.22 3.69
N ALA A 59 11.56 -16.99 3.25
CA ALA A 59 10.23 -16.64 2.74
C ALA A 59 9.89 -17.46 1.49
N GLU A 60 10.84 -17.65 0.58
CA GLU A 60 10.69 -18.44 -0.64
C GLU A 60 10.55 -19.93 -0.32
N GLU A 61 11.41 -20.48 0.55
CA GLU A 61 11.36 -21.87 1.01
C GLU A 61 10.02 -22.23 1.66
N LEU A 62 9.52 -21.38 2.53
CA LEU A 62 8.25 -21.59 3.22
C LEU A 62 7.04 -21.54 2.29
N TRP A 63 7.16 -21.03 1.07
CA TRP A 63 6.07 -21.09 0.09
C TRP A 63 5.79 -22.55 -0.33
N GLY A 64 6.81 -23.30 -0.69
CA GLY A 64 6.74 -24.73 -0.95
C GLY A 64 5.86 -25.17 -2.14
N HIS A 65 5.46 -24.26 -3.01
CA HIS A 65 4.63 -24.55 -4.17
C HIS A 65 5.17 -23.87 -5.43
N GLY A 66 5.21 -24.64 -6.53
CA GLY A 66 5.55 -24.15 -7.87
C GLY A 66 7.03 -23.82 -8.08
N ASP A 67 7.40 -23.69 -9.34
CA ASP A 67 8.79 -23.57 -9.80
C ASP A 67 9.33 -22.14 -9.71
N PHE A 68 8.46 -21.15 -9.54
CA PHE A 68 8.82 -19.74 -9.48
C PHE A 68 8.21 -19.06 -8.28
N THR A 69 9.03 -18.81 -7.28
CA THR A 69 8.71 -17.93 -6.16
C THR A 69 9.78 -16.84 -6.11
N ASN A 70 9.36 -15.61 -6.06
CA ASN A 70 10.28 -14.48 -6.00
C ASN A 70 9.88 -13.53 -4.87
N ALA A 71 10.75 -13.37 -3.89
CA ALA A 71 10.62 -12.43 -2.80
C ALA A 71 11.66 -11.33 -2.93
N ASN A 72 11.23 -10.11 -3.22
CA ASN A 72 12.10 -8.95 -3.33
C ASN A 72 11.87 -7.97 -2.19
N ARG A 73 12.93 -7.25 -1.83
CA ARG A 73 12.82 -6.17 -0.88
C ARG A 73 11.98 -5.05 -1.48
N PHE A 74 10.89 -4.69 -0.82
CA PHE A 74 10.09 -3.54 -1.23
C PHE A 74 10.87 -2.25 -0.98
N GLN A 75 11.05 -1.47 -2.03
CA GLN A 75 11.76 -0.18 -1.99
C GLN A 75 10.77 0.94 -2.37
N PRO A 76 10.07 1.52 -1.40
CA PRO A 76 9.18 2.64 -1.67
C PRO A 76 10.00 3.85 -2.09
N THR A 77 9.53 4.60 -3.09
CA THR A 77 10.13 5.87 -3.47
C THR A 77 9.88 6.92 -2.38
N ALA A 78 10.81 7.85 -2.20
CA ALA A 78 10.64 8.94 -1.22
C ALA A 78 9.41 9.80 -1.51
N GLN A 79 9.08 9.99 -2.78
CA GLN A 79 8.01 10.88 -3.24
C GLN A 79 6.62 10.20 -3.25
N THR A 80 6.54 8.97 -3.70
CA THR A 80 5.26 8.28 -3.90
C THR A 80 5.04 7.11 -2.95
N GLY A 81 6.04 6.78 -2.12
CA GLY A 81 5.95 5.65 -1.20
C GLY A 81 5.66 4.35 -1.94
N GLY A 82 4.62 3.65 -1.52
CA GLY A 82 4.15 2.40 -2.13
C GLY A 82 3.11 2.57 -3.23
N GLU A 83 2.91 3.77 -3.78
CA GLU A 83 1.82 4.03 -4.73
C GLU A 83 1.90 3.19 -6.00
N ALA A 84 3.08 3.03 -6.57
CA ALA A 84 3.26 2.21 -7.77
C ALA A 84 2.79 0.77 -7.52
N PHE A 85 3.15 0.21 -6.37
CA PHE A 85 2.69 -1.11 -5.97
C PHE A 85 1.18 -1.12 -5.65
N ALA A 86 0.68 -0.09 -4.96
CA ALA A 86 -0.76 0.03 -4.69
C ALA A 86 -1.58 0.09 -5.98
N LYS A 87 -1.13 0.84 -6.99
CA LYS A 87 -1.73 0.86 -8.32
C LYS A 87 -1.66 -0.50 -9.00
N TYR A 88 -0.55 -1.21 -8.85
CA TYR A 88 -0.38 -2.56 -9.40
C TYR A 88 -1.38 -3.55 -8.79
N ILE A 89 -1.48 -3.62 -7.46
CA ILE A 89 -2.38 -4.55 -6.77
C ILE A 89 -3.85 -4.12 -6.81
N SER A 90 -4.17 -2.89 -7.20
CA SER A 90 -5.55 -2.40 -7.34
C SER A 90 -6.10 -2.48 -8.76
N LYS A 91 -5.38 -3.12 -9.69
CA LYS A 91 -5.88 -3.47 -11.02
C LYS A 91 -7.17 -4.29 -10.91
N LYS A 92 -7.86 -4.45 -12.03
CA LYS A 92 -9.16 -5.13 -12.09
C LYS A 92 -9.07 -6.51 -11.41
N PRO A 93 -9.87 -6.76 -10.36
CA PRO A 93 -9.79 -8.04 -9.66
C PRO A 93 -10.38 -9.13 -10.55
N MET A 94 -9.72 -10.29 -10.56
CA MET A 94 -10.25 -11.51 -11.20
C MET A 94 -11.00 -12.38 -10.19
N GLY A 95 -10.80 -12.18 -8.87
CA GLY A 95 -11.44 -12.93 -7.80
C GLY A 95 -12.61 -12.19 -7.14
N LYS A 96 -13.27 -12.86 -6.19
CA LYS A 96 -14.40 -12.30 -5.42
C LYS A 96 -14.03 -11.07 -4.59
N ARG A 97 -12.78 -10.96 -4.19
CA ARG A 97 -12.25 -9.83 -3.40
C ARG A 97 -11.13 -9.14 -4.15
N ARG A 98 -11.16 -7.82 -4.16
CA ARG A 98 -10.11 -7.02 -4.79
C ARG A 98 -8.74 -7.23 -4.14
N TRP A 99 -8.69 -7.37 -2.83
CA TRP A 99 -7.47 -7.63 -2.05
C TRP A 99 -7.83 -8.26 -0.70
N ASN A 100 -6.85 -8.94 -0.10
CA ASN A 100 -6.94 -9.53 1.22
C ASN A 100 -5.79 -9.04 2.10
N CYS A 101 -6.01 -8.93 3.41
CA CYS A 101 -4.96 -8.48 4.32
C CYS A 101 -5.02 -9.17 5.69
N SER A 102 -3.92 -9.08 6.41
CA SER A 102 -3.85 -9.52 7.80
C SER A 102 -4.65 -8.60 8.73
N LYS A 103 -5.27 -9.18 9.75
CA LYS A 103 -6.08 -8.43 10.74
C LYS A 103 -5.28 -7.42 11.58
N ASN A 104 -3.96 -7.58 11.66
CA ASN A 104 -3.05 -6.73 12.44
C ASN A 104 -2.44 -5.57 11.62
N LEU A 105 -2.93 -5.31 10.41
CA LEU A 105 -2.59 -4.09 9.67
C LEU A 105 -3.27 -2.89 10.33
N LYS A 106 -2.50 -1.81 10.50
CA LYS A 106 -3.08 -0.52 10.90
C LYS A 106 -3.93 0.01 9.75
N GLN A 107 -5.15 0.39 10.09
CA GLN A 107 -6.00 1.09 9.14
C GLN A 107 -5.46 2.51 8.88
N PRO A 108 -5.55 3.03 7.65
CA PRO A 108 -5.15 4.39 7.36
C PRO A 108 -6.03 5.37 8.14
N THR A 109 -5.40 6.41 8.71
CA THR A 109 -6.15 7.50 9.34
C THR A 109 -6.61 8.46 8.25
N VAL A 110 -7.90 8.49 7.97
CA VAL A 110 -8.50 9.48 7.08
C VAL A 110 -8.93 10.68 7.92
N LYS A 111 -8.38 11.85 7.59
CA LYS A 111 -8.78 13.12 8.20
C LYS A 111 -9.48 13.97 7.14
N THR A 112 -10.77 14.20 7.34
CA THR A 112 -11.54 15.15 6.54
C THR A 112 -11.62 16.46 7.31
N LYS A 113 -11.24 17.56 6.69
CA LYS A 113 -11.35 18.89 7.26
C LYS A 113 -12.35 19.71 6.45
N SER A 114 -13.52 19.91 7.01
CA SER A 114 -14.58 20.75 6.43
C SER A 114 -14.69 22.13 7.09
N SER A 115 -14.17 22.26 8.32
CA SER A 115 -14.16 23.53 9.05
C SER A 115 -12.95 24.41 8.71
N GLY A 116 -13.12 25.73 8.83
CA GLY A 116 -12.06 26.71 8.58
C GLY A 116 -11.84 27.07 7.11
N TYR A 117 -12.75 26.61 6.23
CA TYR A 117 -12.78 26.98 4.82
C TYR A 117 -14.17 27.44 4.41
N THR A 118 -14.21 28.55 3.68
CA THR A 118 -15.45 28.99 3.02
C THR A 118 -15.51 28.41 1.60
N ARG A 119 -16.72 28.28 1.04
CA ARG A 119 -16.93 27.86 -0.35
C ARG A 119 -16.13 28.71 -1.34
N ARG A 120 -16.15 30.05 -1.17
CA ARG A 120 -15.35 30.99 -1.97
C ARG A 120 -13.85 30.78 -1.78
N GLY A 121 -13.41 30.53 -0.55
CA GLY A 121 -12.00 30.27 -0.24
C GLY A 121 -11.48 29.03 -0.92
N ILE A 122 -12.22 27.92 -0.89
CA ILE A 122 -11.83 26.69 -1.61
C ILE A 122 -11.80 26.92 -3.12
N ALA A 123 -12.82 27.59 -3.70
CA ALA A 123 -12.83 27.89 -5.12
C ALA A 123 -11.62 28.73 -5.56
N ARG A 124 -11.24 29.73 -4.74
CA ARG A 124 -10.06 30.55 -4.99
C ARG A 124 -8.77 29.72 -4.92
N ILE A 125 -8.61 28.90 -3.89
CA ILE A 125 -7.43 28.04 -3.74
C ILE A 125 -7.34 27.06 -4.92
N ALA A 126 -8.45 26.47 -5.36
CA ALA A 126 -8.49 25.56 -6.48
C ALA A 126 -8.02 26.20 -7.79
N ARG A 127 -8.37 27.46 -8.01
CA ARG A 127 -8.04 28.20 -9.24
C ARG A 127 -6.65 28.85 -9.21
N GLU A 128 -6.23 29.37 -8.07
CA GLU A 128 -5.05 30.24 -7.97
C GLU A 128 -3.85 29.60 -7.26
N ARG A 129 -4.07 28.52 -6.48
CA ARG A 129 -3.06 27.96 -5.58
C ARG A 129 -2.85 26.46 -5.74
N ALA A 130 -3.51 25.83 -6.70
CA ALA A 130 -3.36 24.39 -6.89
C ALA A 130 -1.90 24.00 -7.13
N ASP A 131 -1.19 24.75 -7.95
CA ASP A 131 0.21 24.48 -8.33
C ASP A 131 1.25 25.17 -7.44
N ASP A 132 0.80 25.94 -6.41
CA ASP A 132 1.70 26.67 -5.52
C ASP A 132 2.25 25.75 -4.41
N THR A 133 3.36 25.05 -4.71
CA THR A 133 4.06 24.16 -3.77
C THR A 133 4.38 24.86 -2.45
N ARG A 134 4.86 26.10 -2.50
CA ARG A 134 5.24 26.87 -1.28
C ARG A 134 4.04 27.17 -0.40
N TYR A 135 2.87 27.43 -0.99
CA TYR A 135 1.63 27.62 -0.25
C TYR A 135 1.28 26.36 0.55
N TRP A 136 1.33 25.19 -0.07
CA TRP A 136 0.95 23.93 0.56
C TRP A 136 1.94 23.49 1.63
N GLU A 137 3.24 23.59 1.39
CA GLU A 137 4.29 23.21 2.34
C GLU A 137 4.34 24.15 3.56
N ARG A 138 4.08 25.42 3.36
CA ARG A 138 3.93 26.38 4.48
C ARG A 138 2.70 26.07 5.33
N LYS A 139 1.61 25.68 4.69
CA LYS A 139 0.34 25.34 5.35
C LYS A 139 0.43 24.03 6.13
N TYR A 140 1.16 23.06 5.62
CA TYR A 140 1.35 21.75 6.23
C TYR A 140 2.83 21.51 6.55
N LYS A 141 3.31 22.21 7.59
CA LYS A 141 4.71 22.15 8.02
C LYS A 141 5.18 20.71 8.27
N GLY A 142 6.36 20.38 7.76
CA GLY A 142 6.96 19.04 7.86
C GLY A 142 6.44 18.03 6.81
N TYR A 143 5.67 18.53 5.84
CA TYR A 143 5.25 17.74 4.69
C TYR A 143 5.71 18.39 3.39
N ASN A 144 6.12 17.56 2.43
CA ASN A 144 6.46 17.97 1.08
C ASN A 144 5.31 17.64 0.14
N LEU A 145 5.02 18.51 -0.80
CA LEU A 145 3.94 18.34 -1.76
C LEU A 145 4.31 17.29 -2.81
N VAL A 146 3.35 16.42 -3.13
CA VAL A 146 3.44 15.47 -4.26
C VAL A 146 2.55 15.93 -5.40
N SER A 147 1.29 16.18 -5.09
CA SER A 147 0.31 16.63 -6.09
C SER A 147 -0.87 17.32 -5.44
N VAL A 148 -1.50 18.18 -6.21
CA VAL A 148 -2.80 18.76 -5.89
C VAL A 148 -3.75 18.49 -7.04
N THR A 149 -4.95 18.01 -6.73
CA THR A 149 -5.98 17.77 -7.72
C THR A 149 -7.24 18.52 -7.31
N PRO A 150 -7.49 19.70 -7.88
CA PRO A 150 -8.76 20.39 -7.70
C PRO A 150 -9.83 19.70 -8.55
N VAL A 151 -11.00 19.48 -7.95
CA VAL A 151 -12.14 18.86 -8.63
C VAL A 151 -13.36 19.73 -8.41
N TYR A 152 -13.99 20.16 -9.50
CA TYR A 152 -15.29 20.81 -9.46
C TYR A 152 -16.39 19.75 -9.59
N ASN A 153 -17.34 19.77 -8.68
CA ASN A 153 -18.48 18.87 -8.71
C ASN A 153 -19.68 19.64 -9.28
N GLU A 154 -20.06 19.33 -10.51
CA GLU A 154 -21.15 19.98 -11.22
C GLU A 154 -22.51 19.78 -10.55
N PHE A 155 -22.73 18.64 -9.89
CA PHE A 155 -23.99 18.33 -9.24
C PHE A 155 -24.30 19.29 -8.08
N ASN A 156 -23.31 19.65 -7.25
CA ASN A 156 -23.50 20.53 -6.10
C ASN A 156 -22.83 21.91 -6.25
N GLY A 157 -22.14 22.15 -7.34
CA GLY A 157 -21.45 23.39 -7.65
C GLY A 157 -20.27 23.71 -6.68
N TRP A 158 -19.66 22.68 -6.09
CA TRP A 158 -18.59 22.84 -5.11
C TRP A 158 -17.24 22.40 -5.65
N TRP A 159 -16.20 23.12 -5.22
CA TRP A 159 -14.83 22.70 -5.40
C TRP A 159 -14.37 21.81 -4.25
N TYR A 160 -13.65 20.74 -4.60
CA TYR A 160 -12.92 19.85 -3.70
C TYR A 160 -11.45 19.90 -4.09
N ILE A 161 -10.56 19.81 -3.10
CA ILE A 161 -9.12 19.83 -3.34
C ILE A 161 -8.53 18.60 -2.66
N TYR A 162 -7.98 17.69 -3.46
CA TYR A 162 -7.24 16.54 -2.96
C TYR A 162 -5.75 16.89 -2.96
N VAL A 163 -5.17 16.97 -1.77
CA VAL A 163 -3.75 17.28 -1.58
C VAL A 163 -3.04 16.04 -1.14
N LYS A 164 -2.06 15.60 -1.92
CA LYS A 164 -1.19 14.50 -1.59
C LYS A 164 0.15 15.03 -1.14
N MET A 165 0.57 14.62 0.05
CA MET A 165 1.82 15.04 0.65
C MET A 165 2.53 13.85 1.30
N TYR A 166 3.85 13.90 1.40
CA TYR A 166 4.61 12.94 2.18
C TYR A 166 5.37 13.64 3.29
N ARG A 167 5.57 12.94 4.40
CA ARG A 167 6.36 13.45 5.52
C ARG A 167 7.83 13.17 5.26
N ASP A 168 8.67 14.18 5.35
CA ASP A 168 10.12 13.96 5.33
C ASP A 168 10.56 13.34 6.65
N THR A 169 10.94 12.08 6.61
CA THR A 169 11.44 11.33 7.78
C THR A 169 12.95 11.33 7.88
N ARG A 170 13.66 12.11 7.07
CA ARG A 170 15.14 12.15 7.07
C ARG A 170 15.77 12.69 8.35
N GLY A 171 14.99 13.12 9.33
CA GLY A 171 15.46 13.55 10.67
C GLY A 171 14.94 12.69 11.83
N ILE A 172 14.14 11.67 11.58
CA ILE A 172 13.58 10.80 12.63
C ILE A 172 14.52 9.62 12.83
N ASN A 173 14.96 9.44 14.09
CA ASN A 173 15.96 8.49 14.57
C ASN A 173 16.00 7.12 13.87
N SER A 174 17.23 6.65 13.62
CA SER A 174 17.61 5.39 13.01
C SER A 174 16.97 4.13 13.65
N ASN A 175 16.40 4.23 14.83
CA ASN A 175 15.74 3.12 15.53
C ASN A 175 14.37 2.75 14.98
N GLU A 176 13.63 3.67 14.35
CA GLU A 176 12.35 3.35 13.69
C GLU A 176 12.52 2.78 12.28
N ARG A 177 13.68 3.00 11.63
CA ARG A 177 13.98 2.44 10.30
C ARG A 177 14.14 0.92 10.29
N LYS A 178 14.45 0.29 11.42
CA LYS A 178 14.61 -1.18 11.51
C LYS A 178 13.29 -1.96 11.44
N GLN A 179 12.13 -1.31 11.61
CA GLN A 179 10.82 -1.98 11.60
C GLN A 179 10.06 -1.93 10.26
N SER A 180 10.54 -1.20 9.25
CA SER A 180 9.82 -1.00 8.00
C SER A 180 10.31 -1.83 6.81
N ASN A 181 11.07 -2.91 7.05
CA ASN A 181 11.46 -3.81 5.96
C ASN A 181 10.25 -4.65 5.52
N MET A 182 9.60 -4.22 4.45
CA MET A 182 8.57 -5.01 3.76
C MET A 182 9.18 -5.72 2.55
N SER A 183 8.76 -6.94 2.30
CA SER A 183 9.16 -7.73 1.13
C SER A 183 8.00 -7.88 0.14
N VAL A 184 8.27 -7.78 -1.13
CA VAL A 184 7.30 -8.04 -2.22
C VAL A 184 7.46 -9.49 -2.67
N LEU A 185 6.35 -10.19 -2.76
CA LEU A 185 6.28 -11.57 -3.22
C LEU A 185 5.57 -11.62 -4.58
N HIS A 186 6.20 -12.25 -5.56
CA HIS A 186 5.65 -12.52 -6.88
C HIS A 186 5.65 -14.03 -7.15
N LYS A 187 4.65 -14.46 -7.85
CA LYS A 187 4.60 -15.80 -8.44
C LYS A 187 4.20 -15.71 -9.90
#